data_d608ac9a5bf6479a205f0257e028a9ab
#
_entry.id   d608ac9a5bf6479a205f0257e028a9ab
#
_cell.length_a   1.000
_cell.length_b   1.000
_cell.length_c   1.000
_cell.angle_alpha   90.00
_cell.angle_beta   90.00
_cell.angle_gamma   90.00
#
_symmetry.space_group_name_H-M   'P 1'
#
loop_
_entity.id
_entity.type
_entity.pdbx_description
1 polymer ?
#
loop_
_entity_poly.entity_id
_entity_poly.type
_entity_poly.pdbx_seq_one_letter_code
_entity_poly.pdbx_strand_id
1 'polypeptide(L)'
;MALIKYWGKSDRAENIPSTPSISITLSKLETKTTITEADIDTIWINHKKVNDKKILKFISQIREKTAIAAIKINTENNFPTGAGLASSASGFAALTTALNKHFSLGFTQNELSAIARKGSASSARSIFGGIVSLQGPSWEAAIVEQNSSWPLKVIIAKTSSEKKKVGSSQGMELTRRTSPYYEPWIREAKSDFDDCLLAIKKQDFEKLAELSERSCLKMIGTMLSTSPPLIYWNPTTLECIQAIRKM
;
A
#
# COMPACT_ATOMS: atom_id res chain seq x y z
N MET A 1 -3.06 6.70 -2.17
CA MET A 1 -3.98 5.86 -2.99
C MET A 1 -3.26 5.38 -4.24
N ALA A 2 -3.35 4.10 -4.63
CA ALA A 2 -2.67 3.61 -5.83
C ALA A 2 -3.42 4.04 -7.11
N LEU A 3 -2.70 4.63 -8.05
CA LEU A 3 -3.10 4.94 -9.42
C LEU A 3 -2.82 3.72 -10.31
N ILE A 4 -1.58 3.28 -10.38
CA ILE A 4 -1.22 1.99 -10.98
C ILE A 4 -1.11 0.96 -9.87
N LYS A 5 -1.94 -0.08 -9.97
CA LYS A 5 -2.11 -1.10 -8.93
C LYS A 5 -0.95 -2.10 -8.93
N TYR A 6 -0.67 -2.67 -7.76
CA TYR A 6 0.11 -3.89 -7.69
C TYR A 6 -0.71 -5.00 -7.05
N TRP A 7 -0.58 -6.20 -7.59
CA TRP A 7 -1.19 -7.39 -7.05
C TRP A 7 -0.33 -8.61 -7.40
N GLY A 8 0.25 -9.21 -6.37
CA GLY A 8 1.21 -10.30 -6.51
C GLY A 8 2.56 -9.96 -5.93
N LYS A 9 3.30 -11.00 -5.51
CA LYS A 9 4.65 -10.89 -4.96
C LYS A 9 5.56 -11.86 -5.69
N SER A 10 6.69 -11.36 -6.20
CA SER A 10 7.78 -12.18 -6.75
C SER A 10 8.61 -12.81 -5.63
N ASP A 11 8.79 -12.08 -4.50
CA ASP A 11 9.39 -12.60 -3.27
C ASP A 11 8.48 -12.29 -2.08
N ARG A 12 8.05 -13.35 -1.38
CA ARG A 12 7.16 -13.23 -0.21
C ARG A 12 7.89 -12.87 1.07
N ALA A 13 9.13 -13.32 1.23
CA ALA A 13 9.93 -13.07 2.43
C ALA A 13 10.29 -11.59 2.51
N GLU A 14 10.77 -11.03 1.40
CA GLU A 14 11.17 -9.63 1.26
C GLU A 14 10.02 -8.70 0.86
N ASN A 15 8.80 -9.21 0.70
CA ASN A 15 7.64 -8.45 0.22
C ASN A 15 7.88 -7.71 -1.12
N ILE A 16 8.67 -8.32 -2.02
CA ILE A 16 8.92 -7.75 -3.34
C ILE A 16 7.67 -7.87 -4.21
N PRO A 17 7.15 -6.77 -4.78
CA PRO A 17 6.02 -6.83 -5.69
C PRO A 17 6.36 -7.56 -7.00
N SER A 18 5.36 -8.20 -7.62
CA SER A 18 5.50 -8.75 -8.97
C SER A 18 5.35 -7.69 -10.07
N THR A 19 4.76 -6.54 -9.74
CA THR A 19 4.48 -5.47 -10.71
C THR A 19 4.90 -4.11 -10.14
N PRO A 20 5.37 -3.18 -10.98
CA PRO A 20 5.58 -1.80 -10.59
C PRO A 20 4.24 -1.15 -10.22
N SER A 21 4.29 -0.01 -9.55
CA SER A 21 3.07 0.67 -9.10
C SER A 21 3.32 2.15 -8.81
N ILE A 22 2.27 2.96 -8.94
CA ILE A 22 2.28 4.40 -8.66
C ILE A 22 1.15 4.72 -7.69
N SER A 23 1.39 5.63 -6.75
CA SER A 23 0.36 6.10 -5.82
C SER A 23 0.46 7.60 -5.57
N ILE A 24 -0.68 8.20 -5.24
CA ILE A 24 -0.75 9.56 -4.69
C ILE A 24 -0.94 9.47 -3.18
N THR A 25 -0.19 10.29 -2.44
CA THR A 25 -0.32 10.41 -0.99
C THR A 25 -1.51 11.31 -0.65
N LEU A 26 -2.35 10.87 0.29
CA LEU A 26 -3.55 11.59 0.69
C LEU A 26 -3.27 12.42 1.95
N SER A 27 -3.46 13.74 1.86
CA SER A 27 -3.14 14.66 2.96
C SER A 27 -4.10 14.59 4.16
N LYS A 28 -5.30 14.03 3.98
CA LYS A 28 -6.34 13.97 5.03
C LYS A 28 -6.46 12.61 5.72
N LEU A 29 -5.84 11.56 5.14
CA LEU A 29 -5.84 10.22 5.73
C LEU A 29 -4.45 9.91 6.25
N GLU A 30 -4.32 9.83 7.55
CA GLU A 30 -3.04 9.65 8.22
C GLU A 30 -3.05 8.52 9.25
N THR A 31 -1.87 7.99 9.49
CA THR A 31 -1.56 7.08 10.59
C THR A 31 -0.52 7.72 11.47
N LYS A 32 -0.80 7.80 12.76
CA LYS A 32 0.11 8.30 13.79
C LYS A 32 0.64 7.15 14.62
N THR A 33 1.95 7.04 14.75
CA THR A 33 2.58 6.01 15.59
C THR A 33 3.48 6.66 16.62
N THR A 34 3.27 6.30 17.87
CA THR A 34 4.11 6.68 19.00
C THR A 34 4.78 5.44 19.57
N ILE A 35 6.04 5.54 19.93
CA ILE A 35 6.84 4.49 20.54
C ILE A 35 7.31 4.97 21.92
N THR A 36 7.21 4.11 22.91
CA THR A 36 7.79 4.28 24.24
C THR A 36 8.52 3.02 24.65
N GLU A 37 9.53 3.12 25.51
CA GLU A 37 10.21 1.98 26.11
C GLU A 37 9.26 1.15 26.96
N ALA A 38 9.50 -0.16 27.02
CA ALA A 38 8.72 -1.12 27.80
C ALA A 38 9.56 -2.36 28.13
N ASP A 39 9.16 -3.14 29.14
CA ASP A 39 9.81 -4.39 29.48
C ASP A 39 9.52 -5.50 28.44
N ILE A 40 8.35 -5.43 27.81
CA ILE A 40 7.91 -6.38 26.79
C ILE A 40 7.24 -5.63 25.62
N ASP A 41 7.37 -6.20 24.42
CA ASP A 41 6.68 -5.64 23.24
C ASP A 41 5.17 -5.67 23.40
N THR A 42 4.55 -4.50 23.26
CA THR A 42 3.10 -4.37 23.27
C THR A 42 2.63 -3.49 22.11
N ILE A 43 1.52 -3.88 21.50
CA ILE A 43 0.98 -3.20 20.30
C ILE A 43 -0.46 -2.76 20.60
N TRP A 44 -0.72 -1.50 20.36
CA TRP A 44 -2.04 -0.90 20.43
C TRP A 44 -2.40 -0.28 19.09
N ILE A 45 -3.58 -0.61 18.57
CA ILE A 45 -4.12 -0.05 17.31
C ILE A 45 -5.50 0.52 17.63
N ASN A 46 -5.66 1.84 17.40
CA ASN A 46 -6.91 2.56 17.71
C ASN A 46 -7.40 2.25 19.12
N HIS A 47 -6.54 2.44 20.11
CA HIS A 47 -6.77 2.24 21.56
C HIS A 47 -7.07 0.78 21.99
N LYS A 48 -6.91 -0.21 21.10
CA LYS A 48 -7.09 -1.63 21.42
C LYS A 48 -5.76 -2.35 21.42
N LYS A 49 -5.46 -3.07 22.51
CA LYS A 49 -4.31 -3.96 22.56
C LYS A 49 -4.52 -5.12 21.59
N VAL A 50 -3.53 -5.38 20.75
CA VAL A 50 -3.59 -6.44 19.74
C VAL A 50 -2.33 -7.31 19.79
N ASN A 51 -2.46 -8.58 19.37
CA ASN A 51 -1.32 -9.46 19.14
C ASN A 51 -1.16 -9.62 17.62
N ASP A 52 -0.45 -8.68 16.98
CA ASP A 52 -0.22 -8.71 15.54
C ASP A 52 1.14 -9.34 15.22
N LYS A 53 1.11 -10.63 14.84
CA LYS A 53 2.30 -11.41 14.50
C LYS A 53 3.13 -10.79 13.37
N LYS A 54 2.48 -10.01 12.48
CA LYS A 54 3.16 -9.38 11.36
C LYS A 54 3.99 -8.18 11.81
N ILE A 55 3.45 -7.38 12.73
CA ILE A 55 4.19 -6.27 13.34
C ILE A 55 5.34 -6.82 14.19
N LEU A 56 5.10 -7.84 15.02
CA LEU A 56 6.16 -8.47 15.83
C LEU A 56 7.30 -9.02 14.97
N LYS A 57 6.97 -9.74 13.89
CA LYS A 57 7.97 -10.21 12.93
C LYS A 57 8.77 -9.06 12.31
N PHE A 58 8.09 -7.98 11.94
CA PHE A 58 8.75 -6.80 11.36
C PHE A 58 9.74 -6.16 12.34
N ILE A 59 9.36 -6.01 13.61
CA ILE A 59 10.25 -5.50 14.66
C ILE A 59 11.46 -6.43 14.84
N SER A 60 11.24 -7.74 14.89
CA SER A 60 12.32 -8.73 14.97
C SER A 60 13.34 -8.56 13.83
N GLN A 61 12.87 -8.39 12.60
CA GLN A 61 13.76 -8.17 11.46
C GLN A 61 14.58 -6.86 11.56
N ILE A 62 14.03 -5.83 12.18
CA ILE A 62 14.77 -4.58 12.43
C ILE A 62 15.82 -4.83 13.53
N ARG A 63 15.49 -5.58 14.58
CA ARG A 63 16.39 -5.93 15.67
C ARG A 63 17.61 -6.75 15.23
N GLU A 64 17.49 -7.54 14.20
CA GLU A 64 18.63 -8.27 13.61
C GLU A 64 19.75 -7.32 13.14
N LYS A 65 19.41 -6.06 12.86
CA LYS A 65 20.33 -5.05 12.30
C LYS A 65 20.57 -3.86 13.22
N THR A 66 19.80 -3.76 14.31
CA THR A 66 19.80 -2.59 15.20
C THR A 66 19.56 -3.00 16.65
N ALA A 67 20.16 -2.28 17.58
CA ALA A 67 19.97 -2.51 19.02
C ALA A 67 18.69 -1.82 19.52
N ILE A 68 17.51 -2.38 19.19
CA ILE A 68 16.22 -1.86 19.65
C ILE A 68 15.74 -2.63 20.87
N ALA A 69 15.50 -1.94 21.99
CA ALA A 69 14.89 -2.49 23.20
C ALA A 69 13.43 -2.92 23.00
N ALA A 70 12.85 -3.53 24.03
CA ALA A 70 11.40 -3.80 24.03
C ALA A 70 10.59 -2.49 24.07
N ILE A 71 9.48 -2.45 23.34
CA ILE A 71 8.71 -1.22 23.10
C ILE A 71 7.21 -1.41 23.23
N LYS A 72 6.55 -0.34 23.64
CA LYS A 72 5.12 -0.16 23.48
C LYS A 72 4.87 0.69 22.23
N ILE A 73 4.09 0.13 21.30
CA ILE A 73 3.67 0.79 20.07
C ILE A 73 2.21 1.22 20.22
N ASN A 74 1.95 2.50 19.99
CA ASN A 74 0.61 3.06 19.87
C ASN A 74 0.42 3.59 18.44
N THR A 75 -0.51 3.00 17.70
CA THR A 75 -0.81 3.40 16.31
C THR A 75 -2.28 3.80 16.20
N GLU A 76 -2.55 4.95 15.61
CA GLU A 76 -3.90 5.47 15.40
C GLU A 76 -4.09 5.84 13.93
N ASN A 77 -5.22 5.41 13.36
CA ASN A 77 -5.66 5.79 12.02
C ASN A 77 -6.88 6.70 12.14
N ASN A 78 -6.91 7.81 11.42
CA ASN A 78 -8.11 8.64 11.31
C ASN A 78 -9.11 8.13 10.26
N PHE A 79 -8.91 6.90 9.77
CA PHE A 79 -9.75 6.22 8.77
C PHE A 79 -9.92 4.73 9.12
N PRO A 80 -10.96 4.04 8.56
CA PRO A 80 -11.25 2.65 8.87
C PRO A 80 -10.11 1.69 8.55
N THR A 81 -9.72 0.87 9.51
CA THR A 81 -8.67 -0.14 9.37
C THR A 81 -9.20 -1.38 8.64
N GLY A 82 -8.51 -1.83 7.60
CA GLY A 82 -8.88 -3.05 6.86
C GLY A 82 -10.02 -2.89 5.86
N ALA A 83 -10.55 -1.68 5.66
CA ALA A 83 -11.68 -1.35 4.78
C ALA A 83 -11.26 -0.90 3.36
N GLY A 84 -10.12 -1.38 2.84
CA GLY A 84 -9.68 -1.05 1.48
C GLY A 84 -8.78 0.19 1.36
N LEU A 85 -8.65 0.99 2.42
CA LEU A 85 -7.85 2.23 2.44
C LEU A 85 -6.36 2.02 2.74
N ALA A 86 -5.86 0.79 2.58
CA ALA A 86 -4.46 0.43 2.72
C ALA A 86 -3.82 0.82 4.07
N SER A 87 -4.54 0.66 5.18
CA SER A 87 -4.06 0.98 6.54
C SER A 87 -2.73 0.30 6.89
N SER A 88 -2.43 -0.88 6.35
CA SER A 88 -1.13 -1.52 6.55
C SER A 88 0.00 -0.77 5.83
N ALA A 89 -0.28 -0.04 4.73
CA ALA A 89 0.73 0.73 4.03
C ALA A 89 1.17 1.93 4.88
N SER A 90 0.23 2.75 5.34
CA SER A 90 0.53 3.88 6.22
C SER A 90 1.04 3.42 7.59
N GLY A 91 0.51 2.31 8.13
CA GLY A 91 0.92 1.77 9.42
C GLY A 91 2.39 1.36 9.47
N PHE A 92 2.88 0.58 8.50
CA PHE A 92 4.30 0.21 8.48
C PHE A 92 5.21 1.39 8.12
N ALA A 93 4.76 2.34 7.30
CA ALA A 93 5.52 3.57 7.05
C ALA A 93 5.66 4.40 8.34
N ALA A 94 4.55 4.63 9.06
CA ALA A 94 4.55 5.36 10.32
C ALA A 94 5.40 4.65 11.40
N LEU A 95 5.28 3.32 11.52
CA LEU A 95 6.09 2.53 12.45
C LEU A 95 7.58 2.63 12.14
N THR A 96 7.97 2.48 10.87
CA THR A 96 9.37 2.57 10.46
C THR A 96 9.96 3.95 10.76
N THR A 97 9.22 5.00 10.45
CA THR A 97 9.63 6.38 10.74
C THR A 97 9.71 6.65 12.25
N ALA A 98 8.75 6.13 13.03
CA ALA A 98 8.75 6.28 14.48
C ALA A 98 9.92 5.55 15.13
N LEU A 99 10.26 4.33 14.68
CA LEU A 99 11.44 3.58 15.14
C LEU A 99 12.73 4.33 14.83
N ASN A 100 12.89 4.82 13.60
CA ASN A 100 14.06 5.59 13.20
C ASN A 100 14.26 6.82 14.10
N LYS A 101 13.17 7.55 14.36
CA LYS A 101 13.20 8.76 15.18
C LYS A 101 13.47 8.44 16.66
N HIS A 102 12.76 7.46 17.21
CA HIS A 102 12.83 7.12 18.64
C HIS A 102 14.21 6.62 19.06
N PHE A 103 14.82 5.75 18.23
CA PHE A 103 16.12 5.16 18.49
C PHE A 103 17.29 5.88 17.79
N SER A 104 17.03 7.01 17.13
CA SER A 104 18.05 7.79 16.39
C SER A 104 18.88 6.92 15.43
N LEU A 105 18.22 6.02 14.67
CA LEU A 105 18.88 5.02 13.83
C LEU A 105 19.61 5.62 12.62
N GLY A 106 19.34 6.87 12.26
CA GLY A 106 20.03 7.59 11.19
C GLY A 106 19.67 7.18 9.76
N PHE A 107 18.60 6.37 9.58
CA PHE A 107 18.19 5.94 8.24
C PHE A 107 17.66 7.10 7.39
N THR A 108 18.13 7.15 6.15
CA THR A 108 17.61 8.04 5.10
C THR A 108 16.20 7.67 4.68
N GLN A 109 15.50 8.55 3.97
CA GLN A 109 14.16 8.25 3.45
C GLN A 109 14.13 7.04 2.51
N ASN A 110 15.18 6.84 1.70
CA ASN A 110 15.27 5.68 0.81
C ASN A 110 15.44 4.38 1.59
N GLU A 111 16.27 4.37 2.62
CA GLU A 111 16.42 3.22 3.51
C GLU A 111 15.14 2.95 4.28
N LEU A 112 14.45 3.98 4.79
CA LEU A 112 13.14 3.84 5.42
C LEU A 112 12.10 3.23 4.46
N SER A 113 12.12 3.63 3.18
CA SER A 113 11.26 3.05 2.14
C SER A 113 11.52 1.56 1.96
N ALA A 114 12.80 1.16 1.83
CA ALA A 114 13.19 -0.24 1.69
C ALA A 114 12.82 -1.07 2.95
N ILE A 115 13.01 -0.51 4.14
CA ILE A 115 12.64 -1.14 5.41
C ILE A 115 11.12 -1.28 5.51
N ALA A 116 10.35 -0.22 5.28
CA ALA A 116 8.90 -0.23 5.36
C ALA A 116 8.28 -1.24 4.39
N ARG A 117 8.86 -1.45 3.20
CA ARG A 117 8.46 -2.45 2.22
C ARG A 117 8.42 -3.86 2.83
N LYS A 118 9.36 -4.22 3.69
CA LYS A 118 9.40 -5.53 4.36
C LYS A 118 8.18 -5.77 5.24
N GLY A 119 7.60 -4.74 5.82
CA GLY A 119 6.32 -4.81 6.53
C GLY A 119 5.12 -4.94 5.59
N SER A 120 5.09 -4.14 4.54
CA SER A 120 4.07 -4.18 3.49
C SER A 120 4.63 -3.51 2.24
N ALA A 121 4.57 -4.17 1.08
CA ALA A 121 5.17 -3.63 -0.14
C ALA A 121 4.69 -2.21 -0.51
N SER A 122 3.42 -1.90 -0.27
CA SER A 122 2.86 -0.56 -0.50
C SER A 122 3.36 0.50 0.48
N SER A 123 3.92 0.09 1.64
CA SER A 123 4.44 1.04 2.65
C SER A 123 5.66 1.81 2.16
N ALA A 124 6.43 1.23 1.25
CA ALA A 124 7.57 1.91 0.64
C ALA A 124 7.20 3.30 0.11
N ARG A 125 6.07 3.39 -0.61
CA ARG A 125 5.60 4.66 -1.17
C ARG A 125 5.01 5.63 -0.14
N SER A 126 4.54 5.11 1.00
CA SER A 126 3.93 5.94 2.06
C SER A 126 4.96 6.67 2.93
N ILE A 127 6.25 6.44 2.72
CA ILE A 127 7.35 7.21 3.33
C ILE A 127 7.45 8.61 2.70
N PHE A 128 7.02 8.75 1.45
CA PHE A 128 7.11 9.99 0.68
C PHE A 128 5.75 10.66 0.51
N GLY A 129 5.77 11.99 0.32
CA GLY A 129 4.62 12.77 -0.12
C GLY A 129 4.50 12.82 -1.65
N GLY A 130 3.40 13.38 -2.15
CA GLY A 130 3.18 13.59 -3.58
C GLY A 130 2.77 12.33 -4.35
N ILE A 131 3.17 12.26 -5.61
CA ILE A 131 2.99 11.08 -6.46
C ILE A 131 4.29 10.27 -6.43
N VAL A 132 4.19 9.00 -6.05
CA VAL A 132 5.32 8.13 -5.74
C VAL A 132 5.23 6.83 -6.52
N SER A 133 6.33 6.46 -7.16
CA SER A 133 6.50 5.18 -7.86
C SER A 133 7.22 4.14 -7.00
N LEU A 134 7.03 2.88 -7.34
CA LEU A 134 7.77 1.73 -6.82
C LEU A 134 8.00 0.75 -7.95
N GLN A 135 9.26 0.50 -8.32
CA GLN A 135 9.62 -0.43 -9.39
C GLN A 135 10.96 -1.12 -9.12
N GLY A 136 11.17 -2.27 -9.77
CA GLY A 136 12.46 -2.95 -9.76
C GLY A 136 13.53 -2.25 -10.62
N PRO A 137 14.81 -2.64 -10.47
CA PRO A 137 15.28 -3.78 -9.67
C PRO A 137 15.43 -3.49 -8.16
N SER A 138 15.68 -2.25 -7.75
CA SER A 138 15.93 -1.91 -6.33
C SER A 138 14.69 -2.04 -5.44
N TRP A 139 13.51 -1.84 -6.00
CA TRP A 139 12.24 -1.78 -5.27
C TRP A 139 12.26 -0.76 -4.12
N GLU A 140 12.92 0.35 -4.37
CA GLU A 140 12.86 1.57 -3.60
C GLU A 140 11.83 2.51 -4.19
N ALA A 141 11.09 3.22 -3.34
CA ALA A 141 10.13 4.18 -3.82
C ALA A 141 10.85 5.47 -4.26
N ALA A 142 10.36 6.07 -5.33
CA ALA A 142 10.86 7.32 -5.86
C ALA A 142 9.73 8.33 -6.07
N ILE A 143 10.00 9.60 -5.74
CA ILE A 143 9.06 10.69 -5.99
C ILE A 143 9.01 10.92 -7.51
N VAL A 144 7.79 10.87 -8.07
CA VAL A 144 7.52 11.19 -9.47
C VAL A 144 7.13 12.66 -9.61
N GLU A 145 6.28 13.15 -8.69
CA GLU A 145 5.84 14.53 -8.64
C GLU A 145 5.60 14.92 -7.18
N GLN A 146 6.26 15.96 -6.73
CA GLN A 146 6.21 16.40 -5.33
C GLN A 146 5.34 17.63 -5.12
N ASN A 147 5.17 18.44 -6.12
CA ASN A 147 4.61 19.78 -5.98
C ASN A 147 3.21 19.96 -6.55
N SER A 148 2.53 20.87 -5.93
CA SER A 148 1.18 21.31 -6.15
C SER A 148 0.91 22.08 -7.47
N SER A 149 1.82 22.04 -8.43
CA SER A 149 1.57 22.61 -9.76
C SER A 149 0.41 21.92 -10.49
N TRP A 150 0.10 20.69 -10.06
CA TRP A 150 -1.03 19.91 -10.55
C TRP A 150 -2.01 19.59 -9.40
N PRO A 151 -3.04 20.42 -9.19
CA PRO A 151 -3.92 20.32 -8.02
C PRO A 151 -4.93 19.17 -8.15
N LEU A 152 -4.47 17.93 -8.02
CA LEU A 152 -5.34 16.75 -8.01
C LEU A 152 -6.16 16.68 -6.72
N LYS A 153 -7.46 16.53 -6.86
CA LYS A 153 -8.40 16.27 -5.75
C LYS A 153 -8.82 14.81 -5.77
N VAL A 154 -8.80 14.17 -4.60
CA VAL A 154 -9.21 12.79 -4.43
C VAL A 154 -10.46 12.73 -3.56
N ILE A 155 -11.55 12.22 -4.11
CA ILE A 155 -12.80 11.98 -3.40
C ILE A 155 -12.89 10.49 -3.10
N ILE A 156 -13.19 10.14 -1.84
CA ILE A 156 -13.31 8.75 -1.40
C ILE A 156 -14.78 8.43 -1.13
N ALA A 157 -15.37 7.59 -1.97
CA ALA A 157 -16.69 7.01 -1.73
C ALA A 157 -16.54 5.75 -0.86
N LYS A 158 -16.99 5.83 0.41
CA LYS A 158 -16.96 4.70 1.32
C LYS A 158 -18.24 3.88 1.19
N THR A 159 -18.17 2.76 0.49
CA THR A 159 -19.32 1.85 0.24
C THR A 159 -19.51 0.79 1.33
N SER A 160 -18.49 0.53 2.16
CA SER A 160 -18.57 -0.36 3.32
C SER A 160 -17.52 0.00 4.37
N SER A 161 -17.77 -0.36 5.63
CA SER A 161 -16.80 -0.32 6.72
C SER A 161 -16.35 -1.72 7.17
N GLU A 162 -16.81 -2.75 6.50
CA GLU A 162 -16.49 -4.14 6.85
C GLU A 162 -15.05 -4.49 6.52
N LYS A 163 -14.48 -5.35 7.36
CA LYS A 163 -13.14 -5.90 7.11
C LYS A 163 -13.21 -6.94 5.99
N LYS A 164 -12.20 -6.95 5.15
CA LYS A 164 -12.03 -7.99 4.11
C LYS A 164 -11.97 -9.38 4.75
N LYS A 165 -12.74 -10.33 4.23
CA LYS A 165 -12.72 -11.74 4.65
C LYS A 165 -11.36 -12.39 4.36
N VAL A 166 -10.77 -12.09 3.22
CA VAL A 166 -9.44 -12.58 2.81
C VAL A 166 -8.47 -11.42 2.79
N GLY A 167 -7.38 -11.53 3.55
CA GLY A 167 -6.34 -10.51 3.58
C GLY A 167 -5.55 -10.43 2.28
N SER A 168 -5.02 -9.25 1.94
CA SER A 168 -4.35 -9.02 0.64
C SER A 168 -3.18 -9.98 0.36
N SER A 169 -2.35 -10.31 1.36
CA SER A 169 -1.24 -11.25 1.15
C SER A 169 -1.69 -12.67 0.81
N GLN A 170 -2.76 -13.14 1.45
CA GLN A 170 -3.38 -14.43 1.15
C GLN A 170 -4.07 -14.39 -0.22
N GLY A 171 -4.78 -13.30 -0.51
CA GLY A 171 -5.43 -13.10 -1.80
C GLY A 171 -4.44 -13.07 -2.97
N MET A 172 -3.32 -12.37 -2.83
CA MET A 172 -2.26 -12.34 -3.85
C MET A 172 -1.70 -13.74 -4.14
N GLU A 173 -1.47 -14.55 -3.10
CA GLU A 173 -0.98 -15.91 -3.29
C GLU A 173 -2.02 -16.82 -3.95
N LEU A 174 -3.28 -16.71 -3.53
CA LEU A 174 -4.36 -17.45 -4.17
C LEU A 174 -4.47 -17.09 -5.65
N THR A 175 -4.44 -15.79 -5.98
CA THR A 175 -4.48 -15.29 -7.35
C THR A 175 -3.32 -15.85 -8.18
N ARG A 176 -2.09 -15.75 -7.67
CA ARG A 176 -0.89 -16.26 -8.34
C ARG A 176 -1.01 -17.75 -8.71
N ARG A 177 -1.63 -18.54 -7.83
CA ARG A 177 -1.74 -19.99 -8.00
C ARG A 177 -2.91 -20.43 -8.88
N THR A 178 -3.98 -19.65 -8.95
CA THR A 178 -5.25 -20.15 -9.49
C THR A 178 -5.87 -19.28 -10.58
N SER A 179 -5.46 -18.00 -10.71
CA SER A 179 -6.03 -17.13 -11.72
C SER A 179 -5.32 -17.33 -13.07
N PRO A 180 -6.06 -17.67 -14.15
CA PRO A 180 -5.48 -17.76 -15.50
C PRO A 180 -5.04 -16.41 -16.05
N TYR A 181 -5.49 -15.29 -15.43
CA TYR A 181 -5.14 -13.93 -15.84
C TYR A 181 -3.94 -13.34 -15.07
N TYR A 182 -3.29 -14.13 -14.18
CA TYR A 182 -2.17 -13.62 -13.40
C TYR A 182 -0.96 -13.29 -14.27
N GLU A 183 -0.54 -14.18 -15.16
CA GLU A 183 0.60 -13.94 -16.04
C GLU A 183 0.35 -12.79 -17.05
N PRO A 184 -0.81 -12.70 -17.72
CA PRO A 184 -1.18 -11.51 -18.48
C PRO A 184 -1.13 -10.21 -17.66
N TRP A 185 -1.64 -10.23 -16.43
CA TRP A 185 -1.56 -9.09 -15.51
C TRP A 185 -0.11 -8.62 -15.27
N ILE A 186 0.81 -9.55 -14.98
CA ILE A 186 2.22 -9.24 -14.77
C ILE A 186 2.85 -8.63 -16.03
N ARG A 187 2.61 -9.24 -17.18
CA ARG A 187 3.19 -8.80 -18.46
C ARG A 187 2.78 -7.39 -18.85
N GLU A 188 1.51 -7.05 -18.66
CA GLU A 188 0.95 -5.75 -19.06
C GLU A 188 1.27 -4.61 -18.07
N ALA A 189 1.60 -4.95 -16.82
CA ALA A 189 1.74 -3.97 -15.75
C ALA A 189 2.87 -2.95 -15.99
N LYS A 190 3.94 -3.36 -16.71
CA LYS A 190 5.06 -2.45 -17.00
C LYS A 190 4.65 -1.36 -18.00
N SER A 191 3.91 -1.71 -19.04
CA SER A 191 3.40 -0.74 -20.02
C SER A 191 2.45 0.26 -19.36
N ASP A 192 1.47 -0.23 -18.56
CA ASP A 192 0.55 0.64 -17.83
C ASP A 192 1.31 1.62 -16.90
N PHE A 193 2.40 1.15 -16.30
CA PHE A 193 3.25 1.97 -15.43
C PHE A 193 3.97 3.07 -16.21
N ASP A 194 4.62 2.73 -17.31
CA ASP A 194 5.37 3.69 -18.13
C ASP A 194 4.45 4.74 -18.76
N ASP A 195 3.29 4.33 -19.27
CA ASP A 195 2.28 5.23 -19.82
C ASP A 195 1.77 6.20 -18.73
N CYS A 196 1.57 5.69 -17.51
CA CYS A 196 1.13 6.52 -16.39
C CYS A 196 2.19 7.55 -15.96
N LEU A 197 3.48 7.17 -15.95
CA LEU A 197 4.57 8.13 -15.71
C LEU A 197 4.58 9.25 -16.75
N LEU A 198 4.33 8.90 -18.01
CA LEU A 198 4.26 9.89 -19.09
C LEU A 198 3.05 10.83 -18.93
N ALA A 199 1.87 10.29 -18.57
CA ALA A 199 0.67 11.08 -18.31
C ALA A 199 0.89 12.03 -17.12
N ILE A 200 1.53 11.58 -16.04
CA ILE A 200 1.87 12.44 -14.91
C ILE A 200 2.83 13.56 -15.32
N LYS A 201 3.88 13.23 -16.05
CA LYS A 201 4.86 14.23 -16.55
C LYS A 201 4.23 15.29 -17.44
N LYS A 202 3.22 14.91 -18.24
CA LYS A 202 2.47 15.83 -19.11
C LYS A 202 1.30 16.51 -18.40
N GLN A 203 1.01 16.17 -17.16
CA GLN A 203 -0.18 16.58 -16.40
C GLN A 203 -1.49 16.28 -17.16
N ASP A 204 -1.51 15.19 -17.90
CA ASP A 204 -2.66 14.72 -18.68
C ASP A 204 -3.64 13.96 -17.77
N PHE A 205 -4.66 14.67 -17.28
CA PHE A 205 -5.62 14.13 -16.33
C PHE A 205 -6.50 13.04 -16.96
N GLU A 206 -6.94 13.21 -18.20
CA GLU A 206 -7.81 12.24 -18.87
C GLU A 206 -7.07 10.90 -19.05
N LYS A 207 -5.82 10.96 -19.50
CA LYS A 207 -5.00 9.78 -19.65
C LYS A 207 -4.66 9.12 -18.30
N LEU A 208 -4.39 9.92 -17.27
CA LEU A 208 -4.17 9.42 -15.91
C LEU A 208 -5.41 8.70 -15.37
N ALA A 209 -6.60 9.27 -15.56
CA ALA A 209 -7.86 8.69 -15.12
C ALA A 209 -8.14 7.36 -15.84
N GLU A 210 -8.04 7.34 -17.18
CA GLU A 210 -8.16 6.12 -18.00
C GLU A 210 -7.23 5.00 -17.51
N LEU A 211 -5.94 5.30 -17.37
CA LEU A 211 -4.92 4.32 -16.96
C LEU A 211 -5.17 3.80 -15.55
N SER A 212 -5.56 4.67 -14.63
CA SER A 212 -5.83 4.30 -13.24
C SER A 212 -7.06 3.40 -13.12
N GLU A 213 -8.13 3.68 -13.86
CA GLU A 213 -9.31 2.82 -13.94
C GLU A 213 -8.96 1.49 -14.59
N ARG A 214 -8.30 1.50 -15.74
CA ARG A 214 -7.87 0.30 -16.46
C ARG A 214 -7.02 -0.62 -15.61
N SER A 215 -6.03 -0.08 -14.91
CA SER A 215 -5.18 -0.84 -13.99
C SER A 215 -5.99 -1.44 -12.84
N CYS A 216 -6.98 -0.71 -12.31
CA CYS A 216 -7.88 -1.22 -11.28
C CYS A 216 -8.74 -2.37 -11.79
N LEU A 217 -9.34 -2.23 -12.96
CA LEU A 217 -10.21 -3.25 -13.57
C LEU A 217 -9.43 -4.51 -13.94
N LYS A 218 -8.22 -4.40 -14.49
CA LYS A 218 -7.32 -5.54 -14.74
C LYS A 218 -7.03 -6.30 -13.44
N MET A 219 -6.67 -5.59 -12.36
CA MET A 219 -6.42 -6.21 -11.06
C MET A 219 -7.67 -6.92 -10.51
N ILE A 220 -8.84 -6.30 -10.60
CA ILE A 220 -10.11 -6.89 -10.14
C ILE A 220 -10.46 -8.13 -10.98
N GLY A 221 -10.34 -8.07 -12.30
CA GLY A 221 -10.56 -9.22 -13.19
C GLY A 221 -9.66 -10.40 -12.83
N THR A 222 -8.39 -10.12 -12.52
CA THR A 222 -7.44 -11.14 -12.06
C THR A 222 -7.86 -11.75 -10.72
N MET A 223 -8.44 -10.98 -9.80
CA MET A 223 -8.96 -11.48 -8.53
C MET A 223 -10.27 -12.26 -8.69
N LEU A 224 -11.18 -11.79 -9.53
CA LEU A 224 -12.48 -12.46 -9.78
C LEU A 224 -12.31 -13.84 -10.39
N SER A 225 -11.25 -14.06 -11.17
CA SER A 225 -10.93 -15.34 -11.82
C SER A 225 -10.15 -16.33 -10.95
N THR A 226 -9.94 -16.03 -9.67
CA THR A 226 -9.31 -16.99 -8.73
C THR A 226 -10.24 -18.15 -8.39
N SER A 227 -9.69 -19.26 -7.90
CA SER A 227 -10.45 -20.40 -7.39
C SER A 227 -10.09 -20.65 -5.92
N PRO A 228 -11.02 -20.38 -4.96
CA PRO A 228 -12.34 -19.71 -5.14
C PRO A 228 -12.19 -18.23 -5.50
N PRO A 229 -13.22 -17.60 -6.11
CA PRO A 229 -13.17 -16.20 -6.51
C PRO A 229 -12.95 -15.23 -5.35
N LEU A 230 -12.14 -14.18 -5.58
CA LEU A 230 -11.95 -13.09 -4.65
C LEU A 230 -12.82 -11.90 -5.04
N ILE A 231 -13.90 -11.68 -4.31
CA ILE A 231 -14.85 -10.60 -4.55
C ILE A 231 -14.74 -9.61 -3.39
N TYR A 232 -14.13 -8.44 -3.67
CA TYR A 232 -14.00 -7.36 -2.70
C TYR A 232 -15.01 -6.22 -2.92
N TRP A 233 -15.64 -6.16 -4.09
CA TRP A 233 -16.66 -5.18 -4.40
C TRP A 233 -18.03 -5.65 -3.89
N ASN A 234 -18.80 -4.71 -3.41
CA ASN A 234 -20.21 -4.90 -3.08
C ASN A 234 -21.11 -4.24 -4.16
N PRO A 235 -22.42 -4.45 -4.16
CA PRO A 235 -23.33 -3.83 -5.12
C PRO A 235 -23.19 -2.30 -5.18
N THR A 236 -23.13 -1.64 -4.04
CA THR A 236 -22.96 -0.18 -3.94
C THR A 236 -21.68 0.31 -4.61
N THR A 237 -20.60 -0.48 -4.58
CA THR A 237 -19.37 -0.13 -5.31
C THR A 237 -19.60 -0.09 -6.81
N LEU A 238 -20.34 -1.07 -7.35
CA LEU A 238 -20.68 -1.12 -8.78
C LEU A 238 -21.62 0.02 -9.18
N GLU A 239 -22.62 0.32 -8.36
CA GLU A 239 -23.51 1.46 -8.55
C GLU A 239 -22.75 2.78 -8.60
N CYS A 240 -21.80 3.01 -7.68
CA CYS A 240 -20.93 4.19 -7.68
C CYS A 240 -20.11 4.29 -8.96
N ILE A 241 -19.49 3.19 -9.42
CA ILE A 241 -18.72 3.18 -10.66
C ILE A 241 -19.59 3.52 -11.86
N GLN A 242 -20.80 2.93 -11.94
CA GLN A 242 -21.75 3.20 -13.03
C GLN A 242 -22.25 4.65 -13.01
N ALA A 243 -22.49 5.22 -11.83
CA ALA A 243 -22.90 6.61 -11.69
C ALA A 243 -21.82 7.58 -12.16
N ILE A 244 -20.56 7.37 -11.73
CA ILE A 244 -19.43 8.22 -12.13
C ILE A 244 -19.20 8.18 -13.64
N ARG A 245 -19.37 7.03 -14.28
CA ARG A 245 -19.22 6.90 -15.75
C ARG A 245 -20.29 7.61 -16.57
N LYS A 246 -21.41 7.99 -15.96
CA LYS A 246 -22.49 8.73 -16.61
C LYS A 246 -22.34 10.27 -16.47
N MET A 247 -21.41 10.71 -15.65
CA MET A 247 -21.08 12.13 -15.45
C MET A 247 -20.17 12.67 -16.55
#